data_0ebd8c9922b6deafe4d4414d70927ae0
#
_entry.id   0ebd8c9922b6deafe4d4414d70927ae0
#
_cell.length_a   1.000
_cell.length_b   1.000
_cell.length_c   1.000
_cell.angle_alpha   90.00
_cell.angle_beta   90.00
_cell.angle_gamma   90.00
#
_symmetry.space_group_name_H-M   'P 1'
#
loop_
_entity.id
_entity.type
_entity.pdbx_description
1 polymer ?
#
loop_
_entity_poly.entity_id
_entity_poly.type
_entity_poly.pdbx_seq_one_letter_code
_entity_poly.pdbx_strand_id
1 'polypeptide(L)'
;IAVRNASSFAGVELWVEGDGTGNSLTVQLRDANDNYFEAQIALDFAGGKTIKIPFADFKAPSWQSGGNLDTSKLNQFSFYMGGDSAQKTGTVYIDDVIFYEDGQIEKPHLSTKSGIFDADAPSGVRTDLVLYGKSVESIIVNGKKLTGGLDYSTSGSQIMLSESWLKTLTNGNYTLTYTFSDG
;
A
#
# COMPACT_ATOMS: atom_id res chain seq x y z
N ILE A 1 10.95 -21.46 -17.00
CA ILE A 1 10.98 -20.39 -15.96
C ILE A 1 9.60 -20.37 -15.30
N ALA A 2 9.55 -20.33 -13.98
CA ALA A 2 8.28 -20.31 -13.26
C ALA A 2 7.61 -18.94 -13.43
N VAL A 3 6.37 -18.94 -13.92
CA VAL A 3 5.53 -17.73 -13.95
C VAL A 3 5.24 -17.26 -12.53
N ARG A 4 5.36 -15.97 -12.29
CA ARG A 4 5.10 -15.32 -11.00
C ARG A 4 3.88 -14.42 -11.10
N ASN A 5 2.97 -14.55 -10.14
CA ASN A 5 1.86 -13.61 -10.00
C ASN A 5 2.30 -12.47 -9.07
N ALA A 6 2.39 -11.27 -9.64
CA ALA A 6 2.72 -10.05 -8.91
C ALA A 6 1.57 -9.03 -8.92
N SER A 7 0.34 -9.44 -9.24
CA SER A 7 -0.80 -8.54 -9.38
C SER A 7 -1.26 -7.88 -8.06
N SER A 8 -0.84 -8.40 -6.91
CA SER A 8 -1.08 -7.78 -5.60
C SER A 8 -0.03 -6.74 -5.19
N PHE A 9 1.04 -6.59 -5.99
CA PHE A 9 2.11 -5.64 -5.74
C PHE A 9 1.96 -4.41 -6.62
N ALA A 10 2.57 -3.31 -6.20
CA ALA A 10 2.52 -2.04 -6.91
C ALA A 10 3.69 -1.86 -7.88
N GLY A 11 4.79 -2.56 -7.67
CA GLY A 11 5.99 -2.40 -8.48
C GLY A 11 7.17 -3.22 -7.99
N VAL A 12 8.34 -2.81 -8.42
CA VAL A 12 9.63 -3.40 -8.08
C VAL A 12 10.39 -2.43 -7.19
N GLU A 13 10.95 -2.93 -6.10
CA GLU A 13 11.91 -2.22 -5.27
C GLU A 13 13.26 -2.93 -5.40
N LEU A 14 14.33 -2.16 -5.51
CA LEU A 14 15.69 -2.67 -5.57
C LEU A 14 16.66 -1.69 -4.93
N TRP A 15 17.73 -2.22 -4.32
CA TRP A 15 18.86 -1.41 -3.93
C TRP A 15 19.84 -1.30 -5.09
N VAL A 16 20.28 -0.07 -5.39
CA VAL A 16 21.22 0.21 -6.49
C VAL A 16 22.35 1.08 -5.98
N GLU A 17 23.58 0.67 -6.22
CA GLU A 17 24.76 1.52 -6.08
C GLU A 17 25.17 2.03 -7.45
N GLY A 18 25.03 3.33 -7.66
CA GLY A 18 25.41 4.04 -8.85
C GLY A 18 26.85 4.54 -8.79
N ASP A 19 27.44 4.78 -9.95
CA ASP A 19 28.82 5.26 -10.10
C ASP A 19 28.94 6.75 -10.47
N GLY A 20 27.81 7.46 -10.54
CA GLY A 20 27.76 8.89 -10.86
C GLY A 20 28.04 9.21 -12.34
N THR A 21 28.12 8.23 -13.23
CA THR A 21 28.43 8.44 -14.65
C THR A 21 27.30 9.04 -15.46
N GLY A 22 26.05 9.00 -14.95
CA GLY A 22 24.87 9.37 -15.70
C GLY A 22 24.45 8.32 -16.74
N ASN A 23 25.04 7.12 -16.72
CA ASN A 23 24.55 5.99 -17.51
C ASN A 23 23.13 5.63 -17.09
N SER A 24 22.43 4.88 -17.94
CA SER A 24 21.11 4.36 -17.63
C SER A 24 21.15 2.86 -17.37
N LEU A 25 20.57 2.45 -16.22
CA LEU A 25 20.26 1.06 -15.94
C LEU A 25 18.82 0.81 -16.38
N THR A 26 18.62 -0.12 -17.29
CA THR A 26 17.29 -0.57 -17.69
C THR A 26 16.89 -1.79 -16.87
N VAL A 27 15.73 -1.69 -16.25
CA VAL A 27 15.02 -2.79 -15.60
C VAL A 27 13.95 -3.26 -16.58
N GLN A 28 13.99 -4.52 -16.96
CA GLN A 28 13.05 -5.10 -17.93
C GLN A 28 12.26 -6.23 -17.28
N LEU A 29 10.95 -6.18 -17.44
CA LEU A 29 10.02 -7.26 -17.13
C LEU A 29 9.51 -7.88 -18.42
N ARG A 30 9.26 -9.19 -18.39
CA ARG A 30 8.61 -9.92 -19.48
C ARG A 30 7.45 -10.71 -18.90
N ASP A 31 6.31 -10.65 -19.56
CA ASP A 31 5.15 -11.47 -19.20
C ASP A 31 5.13 -12.81 -19.97
N ALA A 32 4.18 -13.68 -19.62
CA ALA A 32 4.03 -14.99 -20.25
C ALA A 32 3.50 -14.92 -21.70
N ASN A 33 3.09 -13.75 -22.17
CA ASN A 33 2.67 -13.50 -23.56
C ASN A 33 3.85 -13.01 -24.42
N ASP A 34 5.08 -13.07 -23.89
CA ASP A 34 6.32 -12.61 -24.54
C ASP A 34 6.36 -11.10 -24.78
N ASN A 35 5.58 -10.31 -24.03
CA ASN A 35 5.66 -8.86 -24.05
C ASN A 35 6.71 -8.36 -23.07
N TYR A 36 7.49 -7.39 -23.52
CA TYR A 36 8.57 -6.76 -22.76
C TYR A 36 8.16 -5.37 -22.32
N PHE A 37 8.54 -5.00 -21.11
CA PHE A 37 8.28 -3.69 -20.54
C PHE A 37 9.50 -3.21 -19.77
N GLU A 38 9.87 -1.94 -19.95
CA GLU A 38 11.12 -1.38 -19.48
C GLU A 38 10.89 -0.12 -18.66
N ALA A 39 11.69 0.01 -17.62
CA ALA A 39 11.86 1.24 -16.87
C ALA A 39 13.35 1.57 -16.76
N GLN A 40 13.69 2.85 -16.74
CA GLN A 40 15.07 3.30 -16.70
C GLN A 40 15.39 4.01 -15.39
N ILE A 41 16.56 3.74 -14.85
CA ILE A 41 17.15 4.40 -13.69
C ILE A 41 18.38 5.15 -14.16
N ALA A 42 18.40 6.48 -14.00
CA ALA A 42 19.59 7.27 -14.26
C ALA A 42 20.62 7.03 -13.14
N LEU A 43 21.84 6.67 -13.50
CA LEU A 43 22.96 6.44 -12.57
C LEU A 43 23.77 7.73 -12.39
N ASP A 44 23.09 8.85 -12.16
CA ASP A 44 23.65 10.19 -11.93
C ASP A 44 24.03 10.44 -10.45
N PHE A 45 23.98 9.39 -9.65
CA PHE A 45 24.34 9.40 -8.24
C PHE A 45 25.47 8.42 -7.95
N ALA A 46 26.27 8.73 -6.94
CA ALA A 46 27.28 7.85 -6.39
C ALA A 46 26.81 7.26 -5.05
N GLY A 47 27.16 5.99 -4.81
CA GLY A 47 26.74 5.25 -3.61
C GLY A 47 25.37 4.59 -3.76
N GLY A 48 24.93 3.91 -2.70
CA GLY A 48 23.76 3.06 -2.70
C GLY A 48 22.48 3.78 -2.29
N LYS A 49 21.37 3.48 -2.95
CA LYS A 49 20.02 3.88 -2.53
C LYS A 49 18.98 2.84 -2.93
N THR A 50 17.89 2.77 -2.18
CA THR A 50 16.71 1.99 -2.55
C THR A 50 15.87 2.78 -3.55
N ILE A 51 15.46 2.12 -4.63
CA ILE A 51 14.65 2.71 -5.70
C ILE A 51 13.37 1.89 -5.85
N LYS A 52 12.23 2.56 -5.87
CA LYS A 52 10.92 1.96 -6.20
C LYS A 52 10.52 2.35 -7.60
N ILE A 53 10.10 1.36 -8.38
CA ILE A 53 9.61 1.52 -9.75
C ILE A 53 8.19 0.97 -9.80
N PRO A 54 7.16 1.81 -9.84
CA PRO A 54 5.79 1.37 -10.04
C PRO A 54 5.62 0.58 -11.33
N PHE A 55 4.75 -0.43 -11.36
CA PHE A 55 4.46 -1.15 -12.61
C PHE A 55 3.93 -0.22 -13.72
N ALA A 56 3.26 0.86 -13.34
CA ALA A 56 2.77 1.87 -14.28
C ALA A 56 3.90 2.61 -15.04
N ASP A 57 5.12 2.60 -14.52
CA ASP A 57 6.28 3.26 -15.14
C ASP A 57 7.01 2.36 -16.16
N PHE A 58 6.72 1.07 -16.16
CA PHE A 58 7.21 0.16 -17.16
C PHE A 58 6.48 0.36 -18.48
N LYS A 59 7.21 0.65 -19.54
CA LYS A 59 6.67 0.93 -20.88
C LYS A 59 7.15 -0.12 -21.88
N ALA A 60 6.30 -0.41 -22.86
CA ALA A 60 6.71 -1.25 -23.97
C ALA A 60 7.85 -0.57 -24.72
N PRO A 61 8.95 -1.30 -25.05
CA PRO A 61 10.03 -0.75 -25.83
C PRO A 61 9.57 -0.41 -27.26
N SER A 62 10.28 0.51 -27.93
CA SER A 62 9.87 1.06 -29.23
C SER A 62 9.76 0.03 -30.36
N TRP A 63 10.43 -1.10 -30.22
CA TRP A 63 10.39 -2.20 -31.20
C TRP A 63 9.19 -3.15 -31.00
N GLN A 64 8.44 -3.00 -29.90
CA GLN A 64 7.23 -3.77 -29.61
C GLN A 64 5.99 -2.90 -29.83
N SER A 65 4.97 -3.47 -30.48
CA SER A 65 3.70 -2.77 -30.72
C SER A 65 2.82 -2.72 -29.47
N GLY A 66 3.13 -1.78 -28.56
CA GLY A 66 2.27 -1.45 -27.42
C GLY A 66 2.01 -2.63 -26.45
N GLY A 67 0.93 -2.54 -25.74
CA GLY A 67 0.46 -3.52 -24.74
C GLY A 67 0.49 -3.00 -23.32
N ASN A 68 -0.14 -3.75 -22.41
CA ASN A 68 -0.08 -3.53 -20.98
C ASN A 68 0.61 -4.72 -20.34
N LEU A 69 1.47 -4.45 -19.37
CA LEU A 69 2.15 -5.48 -18.59
C LEU A 69 1.14 -6.35 -17.83
N ASP A 70 1.12 -7.65 -18.11
CA ASP A 70 0.33 -8.62 -17.33
C ASP A 70 1.11 -9.03 -16.08
N THR A 71 0.93 -8.26 -15.00
CA THR A 71 1.60 -8.51 -13.71
C THR A 71 1.18 -9.83 -13.06
N SER A 72 0.07 -10.43 -13.49
CA SER A 72 -0.35 -11.75 -12.99
C SER A 72 0.49 -12.90 -13.53
N LYS A 73 1.30 -12.66 -14.56
CA LYS A 73 2.05 -13.69 -15.31
C LYS A 73 3.45 -13.27 -15.68
N LEU A 74 4.20 -12.69 -14.75
CA LEU A 74 5.61 -12.34 -15.00
C LEU A 74 6.46 -13.61 -15.10
N ASN A 75 7.32 -13.70 -16.13
CA ASN A 75 8.18 -14.85 -16.34
C ASN A 75 9.67 -14.54 -16.42
N GLN A 76 10.04 -13.25 -16.55
CA GLN A 76 11.44 -12.85 -16.61
C GLN A 76 11.64 -11.47 -15.99
N PHE A 77 12.78 -11.33 -15.35
CA PHE A 77 13.33 -10.09 -14.83
C PHE A 77 14.76 -9.94 -15.39
N SER A 78 15.08 -8.80 -15.98
CA SER A 78 16.38 -8.55 -16.57
C SER A 78 16.90 -7.16 -16.24
N PHE A 79 18.20 -7.05 -16.15
CA PHE A 79 18.91 -5.79 -16.02
C PHE A 79 19.91 -5.66 -17.16
N TYR A 80 20.01 -4.47 -17.72
CA TYR A 80 21.08 -4.16 -18.67
C TYR A 80 21.40 -2.67 -18.65
N MET A 81 22.65 -2.39 -18.95
CA MET A 81 23.10 -1.03 -19.21
C MET A 81 23.08 -0.81 -20.71
N GLY A 82 22.49 0.25 -21.15
CA GLY A 82 22.35 0.54 -22.57
C GLY A 82 21.66 1.88 -22.81
N GLY A 83 21.52 2.23 -24.07
CA GLY A 83 20.95 3.49 -24.51
C GLY A 83 22.03 4.51 -24.91
N ASP A 84 21.60 5.74 -25.14
CA ASP A 84 22.44 6.87 -25.56
C ASP A 84 23.23 7.48 -24.39
N SER A 85 23.82 6.64 -23.54
CA SER A 85 24.61 7.13 -22.41
C SER A 85 25.88 7.82 -22.90
N ALA A 86 26.19 8.95 -22.29
CA ALA A 86 27.38 9.73 -22.61
C ALA A 86 28.68 8.98 -22.31
N GLN A 87 28.60 7.96 -21.45
CA GLN A 87 29.72 7.09 -21.05
C GLN A 87 29.38 5.65 -21.40
N LYS A 88 30.32 4.95 -22.05
CA LYS A 88 30.14 3.55 -22.43
C LYS A 88 30.69 2.55 -21.41
N THR A 89 31.25 3.04 -20.33
CA THR A 89 31.81 2.22 -19.25
C THR A 89 31.23 2.71 -17.92
N GLY A 90 30.95 1.78 -17.04
CA GLY A 90 30.45 2.08 -15.69
C GLY A 90 30.28 0.80 -14.91
N THR A 91 30.05 0.94 -13.62
CA THR A 91 29.79 -0.17 -12.70
C THR A 91 28.51 0.12 -11.92
N VAL A 92 27.63 -0.86 -11.85
CA VAL A 92 26.44 -0.80 -11.02
C VAL A 92 26.37 -2.06 -10.17
N TYR A 93 26.04 -1.92 -8.90
CA TYR A 93 25.69 -3.04 -8.05
C TYR A 93 24.19 -2.99 -7.77
N ILE A 94 23.57 -4.16 -7.80
CA ILE A 94 22.12 -4.33 -7.62
C ILE A 94 21.92 -5.40 -6.55
N ASP A 95 21.08 -5.11 -5.56
CA ASP A 95 20.72 -6.04 -4.50
C ASP A 95 19.27 -5.83 -4.06
N ASP A 96 18.78 -6.67 -3.15
CA ASP A 96 17.48 -6.59 -2.50
C ASP A 96 16.30 -6.37 -3.49
N VAL A 97 16.31 -7.12 -4.60
CA VAL A 97 15.26 -7.02 -5.62
C VAL A 97 14.00 -7.72 -5.14
N ILE A 98 12.97 -6.94 -4.86
CA ILE A 98 11.67 -7.44 -4.38
C ILE A 98 10.51 -6.82 -5.17
N PHE A 99 9.34 -7.45 -5.12
CA PHE A 99 8.10 -6.77 -5.44
C PHE A 99 7.62 -6.04 -4.17
N TYR A 100 7.35 -4.75 -4.27
CA TYR A 100 6.80 -3.98 -3.16
C TYR A 100 5.29 -3.83 -3.30
N GLU A 101 4.61 -3.85 -2.18
CA GLU A 101 3.22 -3.40 -2.12
C GLU A 101 3.24 -1.88 -2.11
N ASP A 102 2.37 -1.23 -2.89
CA ASP A 102 2.18 0.23 -2.84
C ASP A 102 1.76 0.55 -1.42
N GLY A 103 2.64 1.32 -0.78
CA GLY A 103 2.75 1.47 0.65
C GLY A 103 1.50 1.02 1.33
N GLN A 104 1.56 0.05 2.20
CA GLN A 104 0.40 -0.62 2.79
C GLN A 104 -0.82 0.26 2.59
N ILE A 105 -1.84 -0.18 1.82
CA ILE A 105 -3.11 0.57 1.88
C ILE A 105 -3.32 0.67 3.37
N GLU A 106 -2.94 1.83 3.92
CA GLU A 106 -2.99 2.05 5.35
C GLU A 106 -4.46 1.88 5.66
N LYS A 107 -4.82 0.64 6.01
CA LYS A 107 -6.21 0.28 6.20
C LYS A 107 -6.67 0.99 7.45
N PRO A 108 -7.76 1.72 7.38
CA PRO A 108 -8.35 2.31 8.57
C PRO A 108 -8.44 1.25 9.66
N HIS A 109 -8.05 1.61 10.84
CA HIS A 109 -8.07 0.70 11.98
C HIS A 109 -8.30 1.44 13.30
N LEU A 110 -8.66 0.67 14.32
CA LEU A 110 -8.80 1.19 15.69
C LEU A 110 -7.42 1.26 16.33
N SER A 111 -7.02 2.42 16.82
CA SER A 111 -5.85 2.55 17.68
C SER A 111 -6.20 2.21 19.15
N THR A 112 -7.44 2.45 19.56
CA THR A 112 -7.99 2.00 20.85
C THR A 112 -8.91 0.80 20.60
N LYS A 113 -8.55 -0.38 21.11
CA LYS A 113 -9.26 -1.65 20.82
C LYS A 113 -10.22 -2.09 21.94
N SER A 114 -10.25 -1.40 23.06
CA SER A 114 -11.15 -1.70 24.19
C SER A 114 -11.45 -0.45 24.99
N GLY A 115 -12.59 -0.44 25.67
CA GLY A 115 -13.01 0.59 26.60
C GLY A 115 -13.91 0.00 27.67
N ILE A 116 -14.04 0.69 28.79
CA ILE A 116 -14.89 0.31 29.89
C ILE A 116 -15.92 1.43 30.09
N PHE A 117 -17.18 1.06 30.26
CA PHE A 117 -18.24 1.95 30.69
C PHE A 117 -18.67 1.56 32.07
N ASP A 118 -18.62 2.52 33.00
CA ASP A 118 -19.11 2.38 34.35
C ASP A 118 -20.45 3.14 34.47
N ALA A 119 -21.52 2.45 34.78
CA ALA A 119 -22.85 3.04 34.92
C ALA A 119 -22.97 3.93 36.18
N ASP A 120 -22.15 3.68 37.19
CA ASP A 120 -22.16 4.45 38.47
C ASP A 120 -21.31 5.73 38.36
N ALA A 121 -20.35 5.74 37.43
CA ALA A 121 -19.55 6.93 37.08
C ALA A 121 -19.59 7.18 35.56
N PRO A 122 -20.78 7.52 35.02
CA PRO A 122 -20.99 7.46 33.58
C PRO A 122 -20.18 8.51 32.83
N SER A 123 -19.43 8.03 31.86
CA SER A 123 -18.76 8.84 30.82
C SER A 123 -18.89 8.11 29.50
N GLY A 124 -18.90 8.83 28.38
CA GLY A 124 -18.88 8.18 27.10
C GLY A 124 -17.60 7.33 26.89
N VAL A 125 -17.69 6.29 26.09
CA VAL A 125 -16.52 5.46 25.72
C VAL A 125 -15.92 5.99 24.43
N ARG A 126 -14.66 6.38 24.50
CA ARG A 126 -13.90 6.91 23.36
C ARG A 126 -13.16 5.80 22.65
N THR A 127 -13.20 5.84 21.32
CA THR A 127 -12.38 5.04 20.42
C THR A 127 -11.57 5.97 19.52
N ASP A 128 -10.25 5.82 19.51
CA ASP A 128 -9.37 6.53 18.60
C ASP A 128 -9.12 5.67 17.34
N LEU A 129 -9.11 6.32 16.19
CA LEU A 129 -9.02 5.71 14.87
C LEU A 129 -7.81 6.24 14.13
N VAL A 130 -7.27 5.41 13.26
CA VAL A 130 -6.33 5.81 12.20
C VAL A 130 -7.07 5.65 10.89
N LEU A 131 -7.40 6.74 10.20
CA LEU A 131 -8.37 6.75 9.09
C LEU A 131 -7.74 6.83 7.70
N TYR A 132 -6.55 7.38 7.55
CA TYR A 132 -5.86 7.55 6.24
C TYR A 132 -6.76 8.17 5.15
N GLY A 133 -7.53 9.17 5.52
CA GLY A 133 -8.47 9.85 4.62
C GLY A 133 -9.78 9.10 4.37
N LYS A 134 -9.99 7.96 5.01
CA LYS A 134 -11.26 7.20 4.98
C LYS A 134 -12.21 7.67 6.06
N SER A 135 -13.45 7.21 6.00
CA SER A 135 -14.50 7.52 7.00
C SER A 135 -15.10 6.24 7.58
N VAL A 136 -15.71 6.37 8.75
CA VAL A 136 -16.50 5.27 9.34
C VAL A 136 -17.87 5.24 8.68
N GLU A 137 -18.22 4.14 8.04
CA GLU A 137 -19.52 3.94 7.39
C GLU A 137 -20.56 3.35 8.34
N SER A 138 -20.12 2.46 9.23
CA SER A 138 -21.02 1.87 10.19
C SER A 138 -20.31 1.35 11.43
N ILE A 139 -21.04 1.34 12.53
CA ILE A 139 -20.68 0.67 13.78
C ILE A 139 -21.82 -0.29 14.11
N ILE A 140 -21.48 -1.56 14.32
CA ILE A 140 -22.45 -2.63 14.60
C ILE A 140 -22.12 -3.25 15.94
N VAL A 141 -23.14 -3.44 16.78
CA VAL A 141 -23.05 -4.13 18.07
C VAL A 141 -24.13 -5.20 18.12
N ASN A 142 -23.74 -6.45 18.34
CA ASN A 142 -24.67 -7.60 18.40
C ASN A 142 -25.64 -7.66 17.19
N GLY A 143 -25.13 -7.34 15.98
CA GLY A 143 -25.93 -7.34 14.74
C GLY A 143 -26.81 -6.09 14.55
N LYS A 144 -26.87 -5.16 15.51
CA LYS A 144 -27.61 -3.90 15.39
C LYS A 144 -26.66 -2.76 15.00
N LYS A 145 -27.00 -2.05 13.92
CA LYS A 145 -26.28 -0.86 13.47
C LYS A 145 -26.60 0.33 14.40
N LEU A 146 -25.57 1.02 14.86
CA LEU A 146 -25.71 2.24 15.66
C LEU A 146 -26.01 3.45 14.76
N THR A 147 -26.72 4.43 15.34
CA THR A 147 -27.12 5.67 14.69
C THR A 147 -26.17 6.80 15.07
N GLY A 148 -25.49 7.39 14.07
CA GLY A 148 -24.66 8.58 14.29
C GLY A 148 -25.48 9.78 14.79
N GLY A 149 -24.93 10.54 15.72
CA GLY A 149 -25.60 11.66 16.36
C GLY A 149 -26.55 11.29 17.50
N LEU A 150 -26.91 10.00 17.67
CA LEU A 150 -27.71 9.48 18.77
C LEU A 150 -26.91 8.52 19.64
N ASP A 151 -26.48 7.40 19.06
CA ASP A 151 -25.77 6.34 19.78
C ASP A 151 -24.27 6.64 19.89
N TYR A 152 -23.74 7.42 18.95
CA TYR A 152 -22.35 7.88 18.94
C TYR A 152 -22.19 9.22 18.23
N SER A 153 -21.09 9.89 18.49
CA SER A 153 -20.63 11.07 17.73
C SER A 153 -19.24 10.85 17.18
N THR A 154 -18.92 11.56 16.08
CA THR A 154 -17.60 11.54 15.44
C THR A 154 -16.96 12.92 15.51
N SER A 155 -15.66 12.98 15.83
CA SER A 155 -14.87 14.20 15.79
C SER A 155 -13.47 13.89 15.27
N GLY A 156 -13.21 14.24 14.00
CA GLY A 156 -11.97 13.86 13.33
C GLY A 156 -11.76 12.34 13.34
N SER A 157 -10.67 11.90 13.94
CA SER A 157 -10.31 10.47 14.10
C SER A 157 -10.82 9.85 15.42
N GLN A 158 -11.86 10.40 16.00
CA GLN A 158 -12.41 9.92 17.28
C GLN A 158 -13.89 9.58 17.14
N ILE A 159 -14.27 8.47 17.75
CA ILE A 159 -15.65 8.08 18.00
C ILE A 159 -15.90 8.16 19.50
N MET A 160 -17.00 8.77 19.87
CA MET A 160 -17.49 8.79 21.24
C MET A 160 -18.83 8.08 21.30
N LEU A 161 -18.91 6.93 21.93
CA LEU A 161 -20.18 6.26 22.22
C LEU A 161 -20.94 7.07 23.26
N SER A 162 -22.23 7.32 23.01
CA SER A 162 -23.02 8.16 23.92
C SER A 162 -23.34 7.42 25.21
N GLU A 163 -23.28 8.15 26.31
CA GLU A 163 -23.67 7.66 27.63
C GLU A 163 -25.12 7.15 27.63
N SER A 164 -26.04 7.86 26.97
CA SER A 164 -27.43 7.48 26.86
C SER A 164 -27.64 6.12 26.22
N TRP A 165 -26.87 5.84 25.16
CA TRP A 165 -26.90 4.53 24.51
C TRP A 165 -26.24 3.45 25.38
N LEU A 166 -25.07 3.74 25.96
CA LEU A 166 -24.35 2.79 26.83
C LEU A 166 -25.19 2.34 28.03
N LYS A 167 -26.00 3.24 28.63
CA LYS A 167 -26.93 2.92 29.72
C LYS A 167 -28.08 2.00 29.30
N THR A 168 -28.35 1.81 28.03
CA THR A 168 -29.36 0.84 27.54
C THR A 168 -28.84 -0.60 27.52
N LEU A 169 -27.53 -0.78 27.66
CA LEU A 169 -26.90 -2.09 27.65
C LEU A 169 -26.99 -2.76 29.04
N THR A 170 -27.12 -4.07 29.04
CA THR A 170 -26.96 -4.86 30.26
C THR A 170 -25.48 -5.04 30.59
N ASN A 171 -25.15 -5.36 31.85
CA ASN A 171 -23.79 -5.67 32.21
C ASN A 171 -23.24 -6.85 31.38
N GLY A 172 -22.07 -6.68 30.76
CA GLY A 172 -21.46 -7.71 29.92
C GLY A 172 -20.38 -7.17 29.01
N ASN A 173 -19.83 -8.06 28.20
CA ASN A 173 -18.86 -7.71 27.17
C ASN A 173 -19.56 -7.55 25.84
N TYR A 174 -19.24 -6.48 25.13
CA TYR A 174 -19.79 -6.17 23.82
C TYR A 174 -18.66 -6.03 22.79
N THR A 175 -18.87 -6.62 21.63
CA THR A 175 -17.98 -6.46 20.49
C THR A 175 -18.58 -5.45 19.52
N LEU A 176 -17.81 -4.41 19.19
CA LEU A 176 -18.16 -3.42 18.21
C LEU A 176 -17.41 -3.73 16.91
N THR A 177 -18.15 -3.82 15.81
CA THR A 177 -17.59 -3.96 14.47
C THR A 177 -17.68 -2.64 13.73
N TYR A 178 -16.55 -2.13 13.28
CA TYR A 178 -16.45 -0.89 12.50
C TYR A 178 -16.25 -1.24 11.04
N THR A 179 -17.01 -0.60 10.14
CA THR A 179 -16.81 -0.65 8.70
C THR A 179 -16.35 0.72 8.23
N PHE A 180 -15.33 0.73 7.40
CA PHE A 180 -14.76 1.95 6.83
C PHE A 180 -15.08 2.04 5.35
N SER A 181 -15.08 3.27 4.79
CA SER A 181 -15.21 3.47 3.35
C SER A 181 -14.07 2.77 2.61
N ASP A 182 -14.39 2.09 1.51
CA ASP A 182 -13.44 1.31 0.69
C ASP A 182 -12.72 0.17 1.45
N GLY A 183 -13.41 -0.44 2.41
CA GLY A 183 -12.92 -1.56 3.23
C GLY A 183 -13.40 -2.93 2.78
#